data_e3263db94fdc5f895346097a4089185b
#
_entry.id   e3263db94fdc5f895346097a4089185b
#
_cell.length_a   1.000
_cell.length_b   1.000
_cell.length_c   1.000
_cell.angle_alpha   90.00
_cell.angle_beta   90.00
_cell.angle_gamma   90.00
#
_symmetry.space_group_name_H-M   'P 1'
#
loop_
_entity.id
_entity.type
_entity.pdbx_description
1 polymer ?
#
loop_
_entity_poly.entity_id
_entity_poly.type
_entity_poly.pdbx_seq_one_letter_code
_entity_poly.pdbx_strand_id
1 'polypeptide(L)'
;YDGSLSSMLLWEAVEVLAYCHDSPDLVMQLHKPVIDSDHVVFNERWLIHGGMPSGSPCTTVLNSLCNLMMCIYTTNLISPGIDCLPIVYGDDVILSLDKEIDPEKLQCIMADSFGAEVTGSRKDEPPTLKPRLEVEFLKRKPGYFPESTFIVGKLDTENMIQHLMWMKNFSTFKQQLQSYLMELCLHGKDTYLHYIKILDPYLKEWNIIVDDY
;
A
#
# COMPACT_ATOMS: atom_id res chain seq x y z
N TYR A 1 -7.08 8.37 -7.38
CA TYR A 1 -6.19 7.50 -8.18
C TYR A 1 -7.00 6.51 -9.03
N ASP A 2 -7.84 5.66 -8.44
CA ASP A 2 -8.61 4.63 -9.17
C ASP A 2 -9.40 5.22 -10.37
N GLY A 3 -10.08 6.34 -10.17
CA GLY A 3 -10.89 6.97 -11.22
C GLY A 3 -10.10 7.70 -12.31
N SER A 4 -8.78 7.94 -12.13
CA SER A 4 -7.94 8.68 -13.07
C SER A 4 -7.13 7.79 -14.01
N LEU A 5 -7.08 6.47 -13.78
CA LEU A 5 -6.31 5.55 -14.61
C LEU A 5 -6.89 5.44 -16.02
N SER A 6 -6.05 5.69 -17.03
CA SER A 6 -6.46 5.55 -18.42
C SER A 6 -6.68 4.08 -18.79
N SER A 7 -7.62 3.82 -19.72
CA SER A 7 -7.84 2.45 -20.22
C SER A 7 -6.59 1.87 -20.86
N MET A 8 -5.79 2.67 -21.53
CA MET A 8 -4.53 2.23 -22.14
C MET A 8 -3.57 1.68 -21.08
N LEU A 9 -3.33 2.42 -20.00
CA LEU A 9 -2.43 1.98 -18.93
C LEU A 9 -2.93 0.71 -18.22
N LEU A 10 -4.25 0.60 -18.04
CA LEU A 10 -4.88 -0.60 -17.46
C LEU A 10 -4.72 -1.81 -18.39
N TRP A 11 -4.87 -1.63 -19.70
CA TRP A 11 -4.65 -2.72 -20.66
C TRP A 11 -3.20 -3.19 -20.68
N GLU A 12 -2.24 -2.29 -20.65
CA GLU A 12 -0.81 -2.65 -20.52
C GLU A 12 -0.56 -3.46 -19.22
N ALA A 13 -1.17 -3.08 -18.11
CA ALA A 13 -1.07 -3.85 -16.87
C ALA A 13 -1.68 -5.25 -16.99
N VAL A 14 -2.82 -5.39 -17.68
CA VAL A 14 -3.44 -6.69 -17.97
C VAL A 14 -2.59 -7.54 -18.91
N GLU A 15 -1.94 -6.94 -19.91
CA GLU A 15 -1.01 -7.65 -20.80
C GLU A 15 0.19 -8.23 -20.04
N VAL A 16 0.73 -7.48 -19.06
CA VAL A 16 1.78 -8.00 -18.16
C VAL A 16 1.28 -9.23 -17.39
N LEU A 17 0.06 -9.19 -16.84
CA LEU A 17 -0.53 -10.34 -16.14
C LEU A 17 -0.77 -11.51 -17.11
N ALA A 18 -1.26 -11.24 -18.30
CA ALA A 18 -1.53 -12.25 -19.32
C ALA A 18 -0.24 -12.95 -19.76
N TYR A 19 0.86 -12.19 -19.91
CA TYR A 19 2.17 -12.76 -20.25
C TYR A 19 2.67 -13.75 -19.19
N CYS A 20 2.33 -13.55 -17.93
CA CYS A 20 2.73 -14.42 -16.81
C CYS A 20 1.79 -15.61 -16.59
N HIS A 21 0.74 -15.78 -17.39
CA HIS A 21 -0.29 -16.80 -17.19
C HIS A 21 -0.36 -17.82 -18.35
N ASP A 22 -0.69 -19.08 -18.03
CA ASP A 22 -0.80 -20.16 -19.01
C ASP A 22 -1.95 -19.97 -20.03
N SER A 23 -2.90 -19.07 -19.73
CA SER A 23 -4.06 -18.77 -20.56
C SER A 23 -4.22 -17.25 -20.74
N PRO A 24 -3.38 -16.60 -21.56
CA PRO A 24 -3.39 -15.15 -21.75
C PRO A 24 -4.76 -14.61 -22.21
N ASP A 25 -5.40 -15.27 -23.16
CA ASP A 25 -6.70 -14.85 -23.69
C ASP A 25 -7.79 -14.83 -22.63
N LEU A 26 -7.77 -15.78 -21.68
CA LEU A 26 -8.70 -15.79 -20.57
C LEU A 26 -8.48 -14.61 -19.62
N VAL A 27 -7.22 -14.28 -19.34
CA VAL A 27 -6.87 -13.11 -18.53
C VAL A 27 -7.41 -11.83 -19.17
N MET A 28 -7.18 -11.64 -20.47
CA MET A 28 -7.67 -10.49 -21.24
C MET A 28 -9.21 -10.40 -21.21
N GLN A 29 -9.90 -11.54 -21.44
CA GLN A 29 -11.37 -11.56 -21.42
C GLN A 29 -11.97 -11.27 -20.05
N LEU A 30 -11.38 -11.75 -18.96
CA LEU A 30 -11.85 -11.51 -17.59
C LEU A 30 -11.70 -10.07 -17.16
N HIS A 31 -10.68 -9.34 -17.65
CA HIS A 31 -10.44 -7.95 -17.26
C HIS A 31 -11.19 -6.94 -18.15
N LYS A 32 -11.68 -7.36 -19.32
CA LYS A 32 -12.40 -6.47 -20.22
C LYS A 32 -13.58 -5.76 -19.55
N PRO A 33 -14.52 -6.43 -18.84
CA PRO A 33 -15.64 -5.75 -18.18
C PRO A 33 -15.22 -4.91 -16.96
N VAL A 34 -14.00 -5.02 -16.50
CA VAL A 34 -13.44 -4.19 -15.44
C VAL A 34 -12.93 -2.86 -16.01
N ILE A 35 -12.24 -2.90 -17.16
CA ILE A 35 -11.66 -1.72 -17.80
C ILE A 35 -12.71 -0.96 -18.65
N ASP A 36 -13.53 -1.71 -19.39
CA ASP A 36 -14.64 -1.19 -20.19
C ASP A 36 -15.94 -1.56 -19.47
N SER A 37 -16.33 -0.77 -18.49
CA SER A 37 -17.41 -1.12 -17.56
C SER A 37 -18.73 -0.44 -17.91
N ASP A 38 -19.83 -1.21 -17.80
CA ASP A 38 -21.19 -0.72 -17.94
C ASP A 38 -21.72 -0.24 -16.60
N HIS A 39 -22.06 1.05 -16.53
CA HIS A 39 -22.67 1.65 -15.35
C HIS A 39 -24.13 1.98 -15.62
N VAL A 40 -25.02 1.56 -14.73
CA VAL A 40 -26.45 1.88 -14.80
C VAL A 40 -26.78 2.87 -13.69
N VAL A 41 -27.18 4.07 -14.08
CA VAL A 41 -27.57 5.14 -13.16
C VAL A 41 -28.93 5.67 -13.59
N PHE A 42 -29.95 5.62 -12.74
CA PHE A 42 -31.31 6.10 -13.02
C PHE A 42 -31.92 5.61 -14.34
N ASN A 43 -31.77 4.32 -14.68
CA ASN A 43 -32.21 3.67 -15.93
C ASN A 43 -31.44 4.11 -17.20
N GLU A 44 -30.40 4.87 -17.08
CA GLU A 44 -29.46 5.16 -18.18
C GLU A 44 -28.24 4.25 -18.09
N ARG A 45 -27.74 3.82 -19.23
CA ARG A 45 -26.56 2.94 -19.33
C ARG A 45 -25.39 3.76 -19.88
N TRP A 46 -24.31 3.76 -19.15
CA TRP A 46 -23.08 4.47 -19.49
C TRP A 46 -21.95 3.49 -19.64
N LEU A 47 -21.32 3.46 -20.82
CA LEU A 47 -20.07 2.73 -21.02
C LEU A 47 -18.92 3.63 -20.60
N ILE A 48 -18.14 3.20 -19.64
CA ILE A 48 -16.98 3.92 -19.11
C ILE A 48 -15.72 3.18 -19.53
N HIS A 49 -14.80 3.90 -20.17
CA HIS A 49 -13.50 3.39 -20.59
C HIS A 49 -12.43 3.89 -19.63
N GLY A 50 -11.77 2.98 -18.94
CA GLY A 50 -10.77 3.32 -17.91
C GLY A 50 -11.38 3.54 -16.52
N GLY A 51 -10.54 3.96 -15.59
CA GLY A 51 -10.84 3.93 -14.17
C GLY A 51 -10.86 2.49 -13.63
N MET A 52 -10.51 2.33 -12.36
CA MET A 52 -10.52 1.04 -11.69
C MET A 52 -11.65 1.00 -10.68
N PRO A 53 -12.64 0.07 -10.79
CA PRO A 53 -13.66 -0.09 -9.76
C PRO A 53 -13.03 -0.53 -8.44
N SER A 54 -13.12 0.29 -7.40
CA SER A 54 -12.48 0.05 -6.09
C SER A 54 -12.93 -1.24 -5.39
N GLY A 55 -14.02 -1.87 -5.82
CA GLY A 55 -14.51 -3.16 -5.29
C GLY A 55 -14.09 -4.38 -6.11
N SER A 56 -13.34 -4.22 -7.19
CA SER A 56 -12.86 -5.33 -8.00
C SER A 56 -11.80 -6.14 -7.26
N PRO A 57 -11.81 -7.49 -7.34
CA PRO A 57 -10.74 -8.32 -6.78
C PRO A 57 -9.34 -7.99 -7.31
N CYS A 58 -9.26 -7.42 -8.51
CA CYS A 58 -7.99 -7.10 -9.18
C CYS A 58 -7.52 -5.67 -8.92
N THR A 59 -8.29 -4.84 -8.21
CA THR A 59 -7.98 -3.40 -8.02
C THR A 59 -6.55 -3.17 -7.54
N THR A 60 -6.15 -3.80 -6.44
CA THR A 60 -4.80 -3.60 -5.87
C THR A 60 -3.71 -4.06 -6.82
N VAL A 61 -3.90 -5.18 -7.50
CA VAL A 61 -2.88 -5.73 -8.41
C VAL A 61 -2.70 -4.84 -9.64
N LEU A 62 -3.79 -4.47 -10.31
CA LEU A 62 -3.72 -3.62 -11.50
C LEU A 62 -3.22 -2.21 -11.17
N ASN A 63 -3.70 -1.62 -10.07
CA ASN A 63 -3.21 -0.33 -9.60
C ASN A 63 -1.71 -0.37 -9.28
N SER A 64 -1.23 -1.46 -8.66
CA SER A 64 0.19 -1.63 -8.38
C SER A 64 1.02 -1.75 -9.66
N LEU A 65 0.55 -2.49 -10.65
CA LEU A 65 1.24 -2.59 -11.95
C LEU A 65 1.25 -1.26 -12.70
N CYS A 66 0.12 -0.55 -12.74
CA CYS A 66 0.07 0.79 -13.34
C CYS A 66 1.04 1.74 -12.65
N ASN A 67 1.05 1.76 -11.32
CA ASN A 67 1.93 2.62 -10.53
C ASN A 67 3.41 2.25 -10.75
N LEU A 68 3.74 0.96 -10.79
CA LEU A 68 5.07 0.46 -11.10
C LEU A 68 5.56 0.96 -12.47
N MET A 69 4.74 0.81 -13.51
CA MET A 69 5.07 1.25 -14.87
C MET A 69 5.26 2.77 -14.94
N MET A 70 4.36 3.55 -14.33
CA MET A 70 4.48 5.00 -14.26
C MET A 70 5.76 5.44 -13.56
N CYS A 71 6.12 4.81 -12.45
CA CYS A 71 7.35 5.12 -11.71
C CYS A 71 8.61 4.83 -12.53
N ILE A 72 8.68 3.65 -13.15
CA ILE A 72 9.84 3.27 -14.01
C ILE A 72 9.96 4.21 -15.21
N TYR A 73 8.86 4.50 -15.87
CA TYR A 73 8.84 5.44 -17.00
C TYR A 73 9.34 6.82 -16.59
N THR A 74 8.75 7.38 -15.52
CA THR A 74 9.05 8.74 -15.08
C THR A 74 10.49 8.89 -14.59
N THR A 75 10.97 7.95 -13.79
CA THR A 75 12.36 7.98 -13.28
C THR A 75 13.37 7.85 -14.41
N ASN A 76 13.12 6.99 -15.40
CA ASN A 76 13.97 6.86 -16.57
C ASN A 76 13.95 8.10 -17.47
N LEU A 77 12.82 8.80 -17.57
CA LEU A 77 12.71 10.05 -18.32
C LEU A 77 13.48 11.20 -17.63
N ILE A 78 13.48 11.23 -16.30
CA ILE A 78 14.25 12.23 -15.51
C ILE A 78 15.76 11.99 -15.62
N SER A 79 16.15 10.73 -15.46
CA SER A 79 17.56 10.31 -15.44
C SER A 79 17.73 8.98 -16.18
N PRO A 80 17.99 9.00 -17.48
CA PRO A 80 18.17 7.78 -18.27
C PRO A 80 19.23 6.85 -17.67
N GLY A 81 18.86 5.58 -17.49
CA GLY A 81 19.72 4.56 -16.91
C GLY A 81 19.86 4.67 -15.37
N ILE A 82 18.96 5.37 -14.70
CA ILE A 82 18.85 5.32 -13.24
C ILE A 82 18.42 3.91 -12.79
N ASP A 83 19.08 3.38 -11.77
CA ASP A 83 18.60 2.16 -11.12
C ASP A 83 17.50 2.53 -10.13
N CYS A 84 16.28 2.15 -10.47
CA CYS A 84 15.08 2.43 -9.70
C CYS A 84 14.41 1.13 -9.28
N LEU A 85 14.25 0.93 -7.99
CA LEU A 85 13.49 -0.17 -7.42
C LEU A 85 12.22 0.37 -6.76
N PRO A 86 11.08 0.37 -7.45
CA PRO A 86 9.79 0.72 -6.86
C PRO A 86 9.26 -0.43 -6.00
N ILE A 87 8.70 -0.08 -4.83
CA ILE A 87 7.89 -0.96 -4.00
C ILE A 87 6.50 -0.36 -3.98
N VAL A 88 5.51 -1.07 -4.50
CA VAL A 88 4.17 -0.54 -4.74
C VAL A 88 3.08 -1.39 -4.08
N TYR A 89 2.03 -0.73 -3.60
CA TYR A 89 0.81 -1.36 -3.13
C TYR A 89 -0.38 -0.44 -3.47
N GLY A 90 -1.07 -0.75 -4.56
CA GLY A 90 -2.09 0.14 -5.10
C GLY A 90 -1.48 1.46 -5.56
N ASP A 91 -1.92 2.54 -4.95
CA ASP A 91 -1.43 3.90 -5.15
C ASP A 91 -0.25 4.29 -4.27
N ASP A 92 -0.01 3.54 -3.19
CA ASP A 92 1.15 3.76 -2.33
C ASP A 92 2.45 3.26 -2.97
N VAL A 93 3.51 4.07 -2.93
CA VAL A 93 4.82 3.73 -3.51
C VAL A 93 5.99 4.23 -2.68
N ILE A 94 7.04 3.41 -2.64
CA ILE A 94 8.40 3.82 -2.27
C ILE A 94 9.30 3.63 -3.48
N LEU A 95 10.10 4.64 -3.79
CA LEU A 95 11.15 4.55 -4.80
C LEU A 95 12.52 4.47 -4.11
N SER A 96 13.25 3.38 -4.33
CA SER A 96 14.66 3.29 -3.98
C SER A 96 15.47 3.60 -5.23
N LEU A 97 16.34 4.60 -5.14
CA LEU A 97 17.08 5.15 -6.28
C LEU A 97 18.58 5.10 -5.98
N ASP A 98 19.39 4.81 -6.99
CA ASP A 98 20.86 4.87 -6.90
C ASP A 98 21.41 6.31 -7.00
N LYS A 99 20.57 7.26 -7.47
CA LYS A 99 20.88 8.68 -7.63
C LYS A 99 19.72 9.51 -7.15
N GLU A 100 20.04 10.70 -6.64
CA GLU A 100 19.01 11.68 -6.31
C GLU A 100 18.33 12.21 -7.58
N ILE A 101 17.02 12.34 -7.51
CA ILE A 101 16.20 13.00 -8.53
C ILE A 101 15.45 14.17 -7.91
N ASP A 102 15.04 15.11 -8.74
CA ASP A 102 14.22 16.23 -8.32
C ASP A 102 12.77 15.75 -8.13
N PRO A 103 12.22 15.80 -6.89
CA PRO A 103 10.84 15.38 -6.62
C PRO A 103 9.79 16.24 -7.33
N GLU A 104 10.03 17.54 -7.54
CA GLU A 104 9.10 18.42 -8.26
C GLU A 104 9.02 18.03 -9.73
N LYS A 105 10.16 17.69 -10.32
CA LYS A 105 10.21 17.20 -11.70
C LYS A 105 9.46 15.87 -11.86
N LEU A 106 9.55 14.98 -10.85
CA LEU A 106 8.80 13.74 -10.82
C LEU A 106 7.29 14.02 -10.79
N GLN A 107 6.83 14.94 -9.92
CA GLN A 107 5.42 15.34 -9.87
C GLN A 107 4.92 15.90 -11.21
N CYS A 108 5.68 16.81 -11.82
CA CYS A 108 5.30 17.41 -13.10
C CYS A 108 5.15 16.35 -14.19
N ILE A 109 6.10 15.43 -14.33
CA ILE A 109 6.04 14.40 -15.37
C ILE A 109 4.89 13.42 -15.11
N MET A 110 4.66 13.02 -13.86
CA MET A 110 3.52 12.16 -13.52
C MET A 110 2.18 12.83 -13.85
N ALA A 111 2.05 14.12 -13.54
CA ALA A 111 0.84 14.88 -13.86
C ALA A 111 0.66 15.03 -15.38
N ASP A 112 1.70 15.42 -16.10
CA ASP A 112 1.64 15.70 -17.54
C ASP A 112 1.44 14.43 -18.38
N SER A 113 2.10 13.33 -18.00
CA SER A 113 2.07 12.08 -18.77
C SER A 113 0.89 11.19 -18.43
N PHE A 114 0.43 11.18 -17.18
CA PHE A 114 -0.55 10.23 -16.69
C PHE A 114 -1.76 10.86 -16.02
N GLY A 115 -1.77 12.19 -15.82
CA GLY A 115 -2.79 12.86 -15.01
C GLY A 115 -2.76 12.45 -13.53
N ALA A 116 -1.62 11.91 -13.08
CA ALA A 116 -1.47 11.39 -11.72
C ALA A 116 -0.93 12.46 -10.77
N GLU A 117 -1.66 12.74 -9.71
CA GLU A 117 -1.22 13.63 -8.63
C GLU A 117 -0.37 12.83 -7.63
N VAL A 118 0.90 13.24 -7.47
CA VAL A 118 1.84 12.62 -6.53
C VAL A 118 1.97 13.50 -5.29
N THR A 119 1.70 12.91 -4.13
CA THR A 119 1.84 13.56 -2.83
C THR A 119 2.89 12.86 -1.98
N GLY A 120 3.38 13.52 -0.93
CA GLY A 120 4.25 12.90 0.06
C GLY A 120 3.49 11.90 0.95
N SER A 121 4.17 11.36 1.94
CA SER A 121 3.59 10.43 2.92
C SER A 121 2.41 11.04 3.71
N ARG A 122 2.36 12.37 3.78
CA ARG A 122 1.19 13.14 4.20
C ARG A 122 0.60 13.81 2.97
N LYS A 123 -0.72 13.69 2.80
CA LYS A 123 -1.42 14.14 1.58
C LYS A 123 -1.29 15.63 1.25
N ASP A 124 -0.93 16.44 2.22
CA ASP A 124 -0.74 17.89 2.13
C ASP A 124 0.74 18.29 1.92
N GLU A 125 1.65 17.34 1.87
CA GLU A 125 3.08 17.57 1.68
C GLU A 125 3.52 17.08 0.28
N PRO A 126 4.49 17.77 -0.37
CA PRO A 126 5.11 17.25 -1.59
C PRO A 126 5.95 15.99 -1.30
N PRO A 127 6.22 15.16 -2.31
CA PRO A 127 7.16 14.05 -2.15
C PRO A 127 8.54 14.58 -1.80
N THR A 128 9.23 13.88 -0.91
CA THR A 128 10.55 14.28 -0.42
C THR A 128 11.50 13.09 -0.38
N LEU A 129 12.78 13.35 -0.60
CA LEU A 129 13.83 12.36 -0.39
C LEU A 129 14.06 12.18 1.12
N LYS A 130 14.10 10.93 1.57
CA LYS A 130 14.31 10.59 2.98
C LYS A 130 15.36 9.50 3.12
N PRO A 131 16.14 9.51 4.21
CA PRO A 131 16.99 8.38 4.56
C PRO A 131 16.16 7.09 4.72
N ARG A 132 16.75 5.94 4.39
CA ARG A 132 16.08 4.62 4.38
C ARG A 132 15.26 4.32 5.64
N LEU A 133 15.74 4.69 6.82
CA LEU A 133 15.07 4.40 8.10
C LEU A 133 14.00 5.43 8.49
N GLU A 134 13.84 6.49 7.71
CA GLU A 134 12.84 7.54 7.94
C GLU A 134 11.64 7.43 7.01
N VAL A 135 11.69 6.49 6.06
CA VAL A 135 10.59 6.24 5.12
C VAL A 135 9.44 5.55 5.84
N GLU A 136 8.23 6.01 5.61
CA GLU A 136 7.01 5.35 6.08
C GLU A 136 6.26 4.73 4.89
N PHE A 137 5.84 3.46 5.01
CA PHE A 137 5.07 2.76 4.01
C PHE A 137 3.98 1.92 4.65
N LEU A 138 2.75 2.07 4.19
CA LEU A 138 1.57 1.38 4.76
C LEU A 138 1.46 1.54 6.28
N LYS A 139 1.73 2.76 6.76
CA LYS A 139 1.76 3.12 8.20
C LYS A 139 2.86 2.43 9.00
N ARG A 140 3.82 1.80 8.35
CA ARG A 140 4.96 1.14 8.98
C ARG A 140 6.25 1.94 8.74
N LYS A 141 7.05 2.07 9.79
CA LYS A 141 8.40 2.64 9.73
C LYS A 141 9.42 1.52 9.87
N PRO A 142 10.46 1.47 9.03
CA PRO A 142 11.54 0.52 9.20
C PRO A 142 12.32 0.81 10.48
N GLY A 143 12.67 -0.23 11.19
CA GLY A 143 13.51 -0.14 12.39
C GLY A 143 14.18 -1.48 12.65
N TYR A 144 15.29 -1.46 13.37
CA TYR A 144 15.95 -2.70 13.74
C TYR A 144 15.08 -3.49 14.73
N PHE A 145 14.97 -4.79 14.50
CA PHE A 145 14.46 -5.70 15.53
C PHE A 145 15.44 -5.67 16.70
N PRO A 146 14.97 -5.59 17.96
CA PRO A 146 15.85 -5.45 19.11
C PRO A 146 16.93 -6.53 19.16
N GLU A 147 18.13 -6.12 19.49
CA GLU A 147 19.33 -6.99 19.59
C GLU A 147 19.68 -7.73 18.29
N SER A 148 19.24 -7.24 17.15
CA SER A 148 19.45 -7.90 15.86
C SER A 148 19.79 -6.88 14.75
N THR A 149 20.34 -7.39 13.66
CA THR A 149 20.59 -6.61 12.44
C THR A 149 19.41 -6.64 11.46
N PHE A 150 18.34 -7.36 11.80
CA PHE A 150 17.15 -7.44 10.95
C PHE A 150 16.35 -6.14 11.00
N ILE A 151 15.94 -5.66 9.82
CA ILE A 151 15.04 -4.52 9.70
C ILE A 151 13.61 -5.05 9.55
N VAL A 152 12.73 -4.52 10.40
CA VAL A 152 11.30 -4.84 10.41
C VAL A 152 10.47 -3.58 10.24
N GLY A 153 9.30 -3.70 9.64
CA GLY A 153 8.35 -2.59 9.55
C GLY A 153 7.47 -2.52 10.80
N LYS A 154 7.67 -1.50 11.63
CA LYS A 154 6.94 -1.30 12.90
C LYS A 154 5.75 -0.39 12.70
N LEU A 155 4.59 -0.76 13.21
CA LEU A 155 3.45 0.14 13.37
C LEU A 155 3.68 1.09 14.54
N ASP A 156 3.17 2.31 14.43
CA ASP A 156 3.15 3.24 15.54
C ASP A 156 2.19 2.77 16.63
N THR A 157 2.66 2.75 17.89
CA THR A 157 1.89 2.23 19.04
C THR A 157 0.63 3.04 19.33
N GLU A 158 0.65 4.35 19.11
CA GLU A 158 -0.53 5.20 19.30
C GLU A 158 -1.60 4.90 18.26
N ASN A 159 -1.21 4.72 16.99
CA ASN A 159 -2.12 4.31 15.94
C ASN A 159 -2.77 2.95 16.24
N MET A 160 -2.00 1.99 16.77
CA MET A 160 -2.52 0.68 17.15
C MET A 160 -3.58 0.78 18.27
N ILE A 161 -3.34 1.59 19.30
CA ILE A 161 -4.29 1.83 20.39
C ILE A 161 -5.57 2.49 19.86
N GLN A 162 -5.44 3.50 19.00
CA GLN A 162 -6.59 4.15 18.38
C GLN A 162 -7.47 3.15 17.61
N HIS A 163 -6.87 2.21 16.88
CA HIS A 163 -7.63 1.18 16.16
C HIS A 163 -8.45 0.29 17.11
N LEU A 164 -7.96 -0.05 18.30
CA LEU A 164 -8.71 -0.82 19.28
C LEU A 164 -9.95 -0.06 19.80
N MET A 165 -9.90 1.26 19.84
CA MET A 165 -11.03 2.09 20.31
C MET A 165 -12.21 2.13 19.32
N TRP A 166 -12.02 1.75 18.05
CA TRP A 166 -13.05 1.78 17.02
C TRP A 166 -13.72 0.42 16.76
N MET A 167 -13.52 -0.55 17.65
CA MET A 167 -14.08 -1.90 17.48
C MET A 167 -15.59 -1.94 17.72
N LYS A 168 -16.33 -2.54 16.78
CA LYS A 168 -17.80 -2.62 16.82
C LYS A 168 -18.33 -3.73 17.72
N ASN A 169 -17.56 -4.78 17.96
CA ASN A 169 -17.96 -5.92 18.79
C ASN A 169 -16.77 -6.56 19.51
N PHE A 170 -17.07 -7.30 20.57
CA PHE A 170 -16.06 -7.86 21.47
C PHE A 170 -15.24 -9.01 20.82
N SER A 171 -15.82 -9.78 19.92
CA SER A 171 -15.07 -10.84 19.22
C SER A 171 -13.99 -10.25 18.33
N THR A 172 -14.31 -9.21 17.56
CA THR A 172 -13.35 -8.47 16.73
C THR A 172 -12.29 -7.80 17.61
N PHE A 173 -12.69 -7.24 18.75
CA PHE A 173 -11.75 -6.64 19.70
C PHE A 173 -10.70 -7.65 20.18
N LYS A 174 -11.11 -8.87 20.58
CA LYS A 174 -10.17 -9.92 21.00
C LYS A 174 -9.13 -10.25 19.93
N GLN A 175 -9.58 -10.44 18.70
CA GLN A 175 -8.69 -10.74 17.57
C GLN A 175 -7.69 -9.61 17.30
N GLN A 176 -8.18 -8.38 17.34
CA GLN A 176 -7.33 -7.20 17.13
C GLN A 176 -6.34 -7.01 18.29
N LEU A 177 -6.75 -7.26 19.52
CA LEU A 177 -5.86 -7.19 20.68
C LEU A 177 -4.74 -8.23 20.59
N GLN A 178 -5.03 -9.46 20.14
CA GLN A 178 -4.01 -10.48 19.90
C GLN A 178 -3.03 -10.02 18.81
N SER A 179 -3.54 -9.50 17.68
CA SER A 179 -2.70 -8.94 16.63
C SER A 179 -1.84 -7.77 17.12
N TYR A 180 -2.39 -6.92 17.97
CA TYR A 180 -1.66 -5.82 18.61
C TYR A 180 -0.51 -6.31 19.48
N LEU A 181 -0.75 -7.34 20.29
CA LEU A 181 0.27 -7.94 21.14
C LEU A 181 1.42 -8.55 20.31
N MET A 182 1.09 -9.19 19.19
CA MET A 182 2.10 -9.69 18.25
C MET A 182 2.93 -8.54 17.63
N GLU A 183 2.30 -7.42 17.27
CA GLU A 183 3.02 -6.23 16.77
C GLU A 183 3.93 -5.61 17.83
N LEU A 184 3.54 -5.62 19.10
CA LEU A 184 4.38 -5.11 20.20
C LEU A 184 5.71 -5.86 20.33
N CYS A 185 5.77 -7.13 19.94
CA CYS A 185 7.02 -7.90 19.93
C CYS A 185 8.08 -7.25 19.02
N LEU A 186 7.66 -6.58 17.95
CA LEU A 186 8.58 -5.89 17.03
C LEU A 186 9.24 -4.67 17.68
N HIS A 187 8.67 -4.13 18.76
CA HIS A 187 9.19 -3.00 19.52
C HIS A 187 10.16 -3.40 20.64
N GLY A 188 10.31 -4.70 20.89
CA GLY A 188 11.24 -5.26 21.86
C GLY A 188 10.60 -5.75 23.15
N LYS A 189 11.33 -6.58 23.84
CA LYS A 189 10.88 -7.30 25.06
C LYS A 189 10.38 -6.35 26.14
N ASP A 190 11.11 -5.28 26.41
CA ASP A 190 10.75 -4.34 27.47
C ASP A 190 9.42 -3.64 27.17
N THR A 191 9.22 -3.23 25.93
CA THR A 191 7.96 -2.62 25.46
C THR A 191 6.84 -3.64 25.55
N TYR A 192 7.03 -4.85 25.06
CA TYR A 192 6.06 -5.94 25.14
C TYR A 192 5.64 -6.22 26.58
N LEU A 193 6.60 -6.47 27.48
CA LEU A 193 6.33 -6.76 28.89
C LEU A 193 5.66 -5.61 29.62
N HIS A 194 5.99 -4.36 29.28
CA HIS A 194 5.33 -3.19 29.83
C HIS A 194 3.82 -3.21 29.53
N TYR A 195 3.44 -3.41 28.26
CA TYR A 195 2.02 -3.45 27.87
C TYR A 195 1.30 -4.69 28.39
N ILE A 196 1.96 -5.87 28.39
CA ILE A 196 1.38 -7.08 29.00
C ILE A 196 1.04 -6.83 30.47
N LYS A 197 1.94 -6.23 31.25
CA LYS A 197 1.69 -5.92 32.65
C LYS A 197 0.47 -5.01 32.86
N ILE A 198 0.26 -4.04 31.99
CA ILE A 198 -0.91 -3.14 32.04
C ILE A 198 -2.18 -3.91 31.68
N LEU A 199 -2.12 -4.79 30.70
CA LEU A 199 -3.27 -5.51 30.16
C LEU A 199 -3.63 -6.79 30.94
N ASP A 200 -2.72 -7.34 31.76
CA ASP A 200 -2.86 -8.62 32.45
C ASP A 200 -4.21 -8.82 33.16
N PRO A 201 -4.75 -7.85 33.94
CA PRO A 201 -6.05 -8.01 34.56
C PRO A 201 -7.18 -8.25 33.55
N TYR A 202 -7.16 -7.54 32.45
CA TYR A 202 -8.18 -7.63 31.38
C TYR A 202 -8.00 -8.88 30.54
N LEU A 203 -6.76 -9.29 30.24
CA LEU A 203 -6.45 -10.51 29.50
C LEU A 203 -7.00 -11.75 30.23
N LYS A 204 -6.84 -11.80 31.54
CA LYS A 204 -7.38 -12.86 32.38
C LYS A 204 -8.91 -12.84 32.42
N GLU A 205 -9.52 -11.68 32.62
CA GLU A 205 -10.97 -11.52 32.61
C GLU A 205 -11.60 -11.95 31.29
N TRP A 206 -10.94 -11.59 30.17
CA TRP A 206 -11.46 -11.87 28.83
C TRP A 206 -11.03 -13.24 28.28
N ASN A 207 -10.29 -14.03 29.04
CA ASN A 207 -9.75 -15.32 28.65
C ASN A 207 -8.97 -15.25 27.31
N ILE A 208 -8.06 -14.28 27.23
CA ILE A 208 -7.15 -14.10 26.09
C ILE A 208 -5.81 -14.73 26.46
N ILE A 209 -5.42 -15.72 25.67
CA ILE A 209 -4.11 -16.37 25.82
C ILE A 209 -3.07 -15.48 25.16
N VAL A 210 -1.99 -15.24 25.84
CA VAL A 210 -0.83 -14.48 25.38
C VAL A 210 0.38 -15.42 25.39
N ASP A 211 1.06 -15.46 24.27
CA ASP A 211 2.29 -16.22 24.16
C ASP A 211 3.45 -15.49 24.89
N ASP A 212 4.41 -16.24 25.39
CA ASP A 212 5.63 -15.68 25.92
C ASP A 212 6.43 -14.98 24.82
N TYR A 213 7.18 -13.90 25.21
CA TYR A 213 7.99 -13.11 24.26
C TYR A 213 9.16 -13.94 23.71
#